data_b999aca3ccd37c132a108eca7d447524
#
_entry.id   b999aca3ccd37c132a108eca7d447524
#
_cell.length_a   1.000
_cell.length_b   1.000
_cell.length_c   1.000
_cell.angle_alpha   90.00
_cell.angle_beta   90.00
_cell.angle_gamma   90.00
#
_symmetry.space_group_name_H-M   'P 1'
#
loop_
_entity.id
_entity.type
_entity.pdbx_description
1 polymer ?
#
loop_
_entity_poly.entity_id
_entity_poly.type
_entity_poly.pdbx_seq_one_letter_code
_entity_poly.pdbx_strand_id
1 'polypeptide(L)'
;ARTARTDLNAFAQAQNIPAGAALSEFSPGQFEINLHHVDNPVLACDQAVLLKRAIKAAASKNGLAATFMAKPFAETAGSGLHLHVSMLDRQGNNIFAGESKDGDFSDQLRYAIGGLGGAMAESMAVFAPNANSYRRHAPGNFVPASPNWGPNHRGVALRIPLSGPENRRLEHRVAGADANPYLVVAAVVAGMHHGISTRCEPRAMTPERAELDYEVEIPVRWPHALDAFDAGSIL
;
A
#
# COMPACT_ATOMS: atom_id res chain seq x y z
N ALA A 1 -6.45 4.09 -25.76
CA ALA A 1 -5.92 4.61 -24.47
C ALA A 1 -6.42 6.03 -24.16
N ARG A 2 -6.25 7.03 -25.08
CA ARG A 2 -6.64 8.43 -24.83
C ARG A 2 -8.16 8.55 -24.53
N THR A 3 -9.02 7.91 -25.31
CA THR A 3 -10.50 7.96 -25.15
C THR A 3 -10.94 7.31 -23.85
N ALA A 4 -10.37 6.14 -23.50
CA ALA A 4 -10.68 5.47 -22.24
C ALA A 4 -10.32 6.33 -21.02
N ARG A 5 -9.22 7.09 -21.07
CA ARG A 5 -8.83 8.03 -20.01
C ARG A 5 -9.83 9.21 -19.89
N THR A 6 -10.33 9.72 -21.01
CA THR A 6 -11.35 10.78 -20.99
C THR A 6 -12.66 10.28 -20.36
N ASP A 7 -13.11 9.07 -20.74
CA ASP A 7 -14.31 8.46 -20.16
C ASP A 7 -14.13 8.18 -18.66
N LEU A 8 -12.94 7.71 -18.24
CA LEU A 8 -12.63 7.50 -16.82
C LEU A 8 -12.76 8.80 -16.01
N ASN A 9 -12.16 9.90 -16.51
CA ASN A 9 -12.26 11.19 -15.82
C ASN A 9 -13.73 11.64 -15.69
N ALA A 10 -14.55 11.48 -16.74
CA ALA A 10 -15.96 11.80 -16.69
C ALA A 10 -16.72 10.91 -15.68
N PHE A 11 -16.43 9.62 -15.62
CA PHE A 11 -17.05 8.69 -14.67
C PHE A 11 -16.63 8.97 -13.23
N ALA A 12 -15.36 9.32 -13.01
CA ALA A 12 -14.86 9.69 -11.69
C ALA A 12 -15.51 10.99 -11.19
N GLN A 13 -15.57 12.01 -12.04
CA GLN A 13 -16.23 13.28 -11.71
C GLN A 13 -17.73 13.12 -11.41
N ALA A 14 -18.46 12.34 -12.21
CA ALA A 14 -19.89 12.09 -12.01
C ALA A 14 -20.20 11.37 -10.68
N GLN A 15 -19.22 10.70 -10.07
CA GLN A 15 -19.33 9.98 -8.80
C GLN A 15 -18.59 10.69 -7.65
N ASN A 16 -18.08 11.91 -7.86
CA ASN A 16 -17.28 12.66 -6.91
C ASN A 16 -16.06 11.88 -6.38
N ILE A 17 -15.45 11.06 -7.25
CA ILE A 17 -14.22 10.33 -6.91
C ILE A 17 -13.03 11.27 -7.14
N PRO A 18 -12.21 11.59 -6.13
CA PRO A 18 -11.09 12.51 -6.24
C PRO A 18 -9.87 11.81 -6.87
N ALA A 19 -10.04 11.33 -8.11
CA ALA A 19 -8.99 10.64 -8.85
C ALA A 19 -8.01 11.64 -9.45
N GLY A 20 -6.72 11.37 -9.27
CA GLY A 20 -5.62 12.08 -9.94
C GLY A 20 -5.44 11.64 -11.40
N ALA A 21 -4.37 12.11 -12.01
CA ALA A 21 -4.01 11.70 -13.37
C ALA A 21 -3.59 10.23 -13.42
N ALA A 22 -3.95 9.55 -14.52
CA ALA A 22 -3.42 8.22 -14.80
C ALA A 22 -1.95 8.33 -15.26
N LEU A 23 -1.07 7.65 -14.56
CA LEU A 23 0.36 7.54 -14.85
C LEU A 23 0.65 6.21 -15.53
N SER A 24 1.57 6.20 -16.49
CA SER A 24 2.07 4.96 -17.08
C SER A 24 3.03 4.30 -16.11
N GLU A 25 2.81 3.02 -15.85
CA GLU A 25 3.65 2.20 -14.99
C GLU A 25 4.72 1.41 -15.79
N PHE A 26 5.46 0.55 -15.08
CA PHE A 26 6.63 -0.15 -15.60
C PHE A 26 6.30 -1.06 -16.81
N SER A 27 5.15 -1.72 -16.77
CA SER A 27 4.78 -2.68 -17.83
C SER A 27 3.89 -2.06 -18.91
N PRO A 28 4.01 -2.48 -20.16
CA PRO A 28 3.13 -2.04 -21.25
C PRO A 28 1.65 -2.26 -20.89
N GLY A 29 0.83 -1.20 -21.02
CA GLY A 29 -0.60 -1.26 -20.70
C GLY A 29 -0.93 -1.23 -19.21
N GLN A 30 0.05 -1.06 -18.34
CA GLN A 30 -0.14 -0.86 -16.90
C GLN A 30 -0.21 0.63 -16.57
N PHE A 31 -1.18 0.98 -15.74
CA PHE A 31 -1.41 2.37 -15.31
C PHE A 31 -1.64 2.43 -13.81
N GLU A 32 -1.12 3.48 -13.18
CA GLU A 32 -1.42 3.85 -11.80
C GLU A 32 -2.37 5.06 -11.79
N ILE A 33 -3.34 5.03 -10.89
CA ILE A 33 -4.23 6.16 -10.63
C ILE A 33 -4.25 6.40 -9.13
N ASN A 34 -3.82 7.58 -8.73
CA ASN A 34 -3.82 7.99 -7.34
C ASN A 34 -5.16 8.63 -6.96
N LEU A 35 -5.67 8.29 -5.78
CA LEU A 35 -6.73 9.03 -5.12
C LEU A 35 -6.13 10.14 -4.25
N HIS A 36 -6.74 11.29 -4.21
CA HIS A 36 -6.39 12.31 -3.23
C HIS A 36 -6.78 11.83 -1.83
N HIS A 37 -6.01 12.23 -0.83
CA HIS A 37 -6.26 11.86 0.55
C HIS A 37 -7.58 12.45 1.08
N VAL A 38 -8.20 11.75 2.00
CA VAL A 38 -9.39 12.17 2.76
C VAL A 38 -9.17 11.82 4.23
N ASP A 39 -9.85 12.51 5.11
CA ASP A 39 -9.75 12.34 6.57
C ASP A 39 -10.59 11.16 7.12
N ASN A 40 -11.35 10.51 6.24
CA ASN A 40 -12.17 9.35 6.58
C ASN A 40 -11.68 8.09 5.87
N PRO A 41 -11.13 7.10 6.59
CA PRO A 41 -10.57 5.90 5.99
C PRO A 41 -11.64 5.01 5.31
N VAL A 42 -12.89 5.00 5.78
CA VAL A 42 -13.97 4.26 5.14
C VAL A 42 -14.32 4.90 3.80
N LEU A 43 -14.42 6.23 3.75
CA LEU A 43 -14.65 6.96 2.50
C LEU A 43 -13.52 6.73 1.49
N ALA A 44 -12.26 6.67 1.94
CA ALA A 44 -11.13 6.32 1.07
C ALA A 44 -11.29 4.93 0.44
N CYS A 45 -11.78 3.96 1.23
CA CYS A 45 -12.08 2.61 0.73
C CYS A 45 -13.23 2.61 -0.28
N ASP A 46 -14.33 3.34 0.00
CA ASP A 46 -15.46 3.50 -0.92
C ASP A 46 -14.99 4.07 -2.27
N GLN A 47 -14.19 5.13 -2.22
CA GLN A 47 -13.62 5.77 -3.40
C GLN A 47 -12.71 4.82 -4.20
N ALA A 48 -11.91 3.98 -3.53
CA ALA A 48 -11.07 2.99 -4.18
C ALA A 48 -11.91 1.92 -4.90
N VAL A 49 -12.98 1.42 -4.29
CA VAL A 49 -13.90 0.46 -4.91
C VAL A 49 -14.64 1.08 -6.10
N LEU A 50 -15.16 2.29 -5.94
CA LEU A 50 -15.85 3.01 -7.01
C LEU A 50 -14.90 3.34 -8.17
N LEU A 51 -13.65 3.72 -7.88
CA LEU A 51 -12.63 3.96 -8.91
C LEU A 51 -12.34 2.69 -9.72
N LYS A 52 -12.16 1.53 -9.08
CA LYS A 52 -11.98 0.25 -9.78
C LYS A 52 -13.16 -0.06 -10.72
N ARG A 53 -14.39 0.22 -10.27
CA ARG A 53 -15.60 0.07 -11.09
C ARG A 53 -15.61 1.04 -12.28
N ALA A 54 -15.29 2.31 -12.06
CA ALA A 54 -15.23 3.34 -13.09
C ALA A 54 -14.19 2.98 -14.18
N ILE A 55 -13.00 2.50 -13.76
CA ILE A 55 -11.93 2.07 -14.66
C ILE A 55 -12.41 0.91 -15.56
N LYS A 56 -13.04 -0.11 -14.96
CA LYS A 56 -13.58 -1.25 -15.73
C LYS A 56 -14.65 -0.83 -16.70
N ALA A 57 -15.56 0.07 -16.31
CA ALA A 57 -16.60 0.59 -17.16
C ALA A 57 -16.04 1.42 -18.33
N ALA A 58 -15.08 2.31 -18.07
CA ALA A 58 -14.40 3.09 -19.10
C ALA A 58 -13.62 2.21 -20.09
N ALA A 59 -12.93 1.18 -19.60
CA ALA A 59 -12.25 0.22 -20.44
C ALA A 59 -13.24 -0.52 -21.36
N SER A 60 -14.29 -1.11 -20.77
CA SER A 60 -15.33 -1.85 -21.51
C SER A 60 -16.00 -1.01 -22.60
N LYS A 61 -16.34 0.25 -22.30
CA LYS A 61 -16.92 1.21 -23.28
C LYS A 61 -16.01 1.42 -24.49
N ASN A 62 -14.71 1.25 -24.31
CA ASN A 62 -13.70 1.43 -25.37
C ASN A 62 -13.20 0.10 -25.96
N GLY A 63 -13.91 -1.01 -25.76
CA GLY A 63 -13.51 -2.34 -26.28
C GLY A 63 -12.27 -2.92 -25.61
N LEU A 64 -11.92 -2.45 -24.40
CA LEU A 64 -10.78 -2.91 -23.61
C LEU A 64 -11.26 -3.66 -22.36
N ALA A 65 -10.39 -4.51 -21.80
CA ALA A 65 -10.59 -5.11 -20.50
C ALA A 65 -9.58 -4.52 -19.50
N ALA A 66 -10.04 -4.14 -18.31
CA ALA A 66 -9.19 -3.74 -17.21
C ALA A 66 -9.22 -4.80 -16.10
N THR A 67 -8.05 -5.15 -15.58
CA THR A 67 -7.88 -6.12 -14.50
C THR A 67 -7.15 -5.48 -13.31
N PHE A 68 -7.51 -5.93 -12.12
CA PHE A 68 -6.82 -5.62 -10.86
C PHE A 68 -6.20 -6.89 -10.25
N MET A 69 -5.96 -7.94 -11.04
CA MET A 69 -5.19 -9.09 -10.59
C MET A 69 -3.80 -8.63 -10.13
N ALA A 70 -3.31 -9.21 -9.04
CA ALA A 70 -1.99 -8.86 -8.52
C ALA A 70 -0.85 -9.24 -9.50
N LYS A 71 -0.99 -10.33 -10.25
CA LYS A 71 -0.02 -10.77 -11.28
C LYS A 71 -0.76 -11.30 -12.51
N PRO A 72 -1.27 -10.42 -13.39
CA PRO A 72 -2.05 -10.87 -14.56
C PRO A 72 -1.20 -11.61 -15.60
N PHE A 73 0.07 -11.25 -15.75
CA PHE A 73 1.00 -11.86 -16.69
C PHE A 73 2.31 -12.24 -15.99
N ALA A 74 2.83 -13.43 -16.29
CA ALA A 74 4.01 -13.96 -15.61
C ALA A 74 5.25 -13.09 -15.81
N GLU A 75 5.46 -12.60 -17.03
CA GLU A 75 6.67 -11.90 -17.48
C GLU A 75 6.63 -10.38 -17.27
N THR A 76 5.56 -9.83 -16.73
CA THR A 76 5.42 -8.38 -16.52
C THR A 76 5.39 -8.03 -15.03
N ALA A 77 5.50 -6.75 -14.69
CA ALA A 77 5.32 -6.30 -13.31
C ALA A 77 3.91 -6.62 -12.78
N GLY A 78 3.81 -6.88 -11.50
CA GLY A 78 2.53 -7.05 -10.80
C GLY A 78 1.85 -5.72 -10.49
N SER A 79 0.58 -5.78 -10.11
CA SER A 79 -0.22 -4.62 -9.70
C SER A 79 -0.38 -4.56 -8.19
N GLY A 80 0.05 -3.46 -7.59
CA GLY A 80 -0.03 -3.20 -6.16
C GLY A 80 -1.20 -2.29 -5.78
N LEU A 81 -1.53 -2.32 -4.50
CA LEU A 81 -2.36 -1.32 -3.81
C LEU A 81 -1.47 -0.66 -2.76
N HIS A 82 -0.91 0.50 -3.07
CA HIS A 82 -0.13 1.26 -2.11
C HIS A 82 -1.07 2.13 -1.27
N LEU A 83 -0.91 2.05 0.05
CA LEU A 83 -1.70 2.83 0.99
C LEU A 83 -0.81 3.88 1.65
N HIS A 84 -1.14 5.16 1.45
CA HIS A 84 -0.51 6.27 2.14
C HIS A 84 -1.34 6.66 3.36
N VAL A 85 -0.70 6.74 4.52
CA VAL A 85 -1.35 7.11 5.78
C VAL A 85 -0.57 8.24 6.45
N SER A 86 -1.27 9.30 6.83
CA SER A 86 -0.83 10.29 7.81
C SER A 86 -1.78 10.26 9.00
N MET A 87 -1.32 10.72 10.15
CA MET A 87 -2.17 10.80 11.34
C MET A 87 -2.12 12.21 11.92
N LEU A 88 -3.28 12.74 12.25
CA LEU A 88 -3.42 14.04 12.88
C LEU A 88 -3.88 13.89 14.32
N ASP A 89 -3.42 14.77 15.19
CA ASP A 89 -3.98 14.94 16.52
C ASP A 89 -5.34 15.69 16.47
N ARG A 90 -5.97 15.87 17.63
CA ARG A 90 -7.26 16.59 17.72
C ARG A 90 -7.16 18.07 17.36
N GLN A 91 -5.96 18.63 17.32
CA GLN A 91 -5.67 20.01 16.94
C GLN A 91 -5.36 20.13 15.44
N GLY A 92 -5.28 19.02 14.71
CA GLY A 92 -4.97 18.97 13.29
C GLY A 92 -3.48 18.92 12.97
N ASN A 93 -2.59 18.75 13.96
CA ASN A 93 -1.16 18.61 13.72
C ASN A 93 -0.82 17.19 13.26
N ASN A 94 0.07 17.08 12.29
CA ASN A 94 0.56 15.78 11.83
C ASN A 94 1.49 15.16 12.87
N ILE A 95 1.05 14.08 13.54
CA ILE A 95 1.83 13.43 14.61
C ILE A 95 3.00 12.58 14.06
N PHE A 96 3.08 12.38 12.77
CA PHE A 96 4.24 11.75 12.11
C PHE A 96 5.38 12.72 11.83
N ALA A 97 5.11 14.03 11.87
CA ALA A 97 6.12 15.07 11.79
C ALA A 97 6.89 15.17 13.11
N GLY A 98 8.15 15.56 13.05
CA GLY A 98 9.03 15.73 14.20
C GLY A 98 10.43 15.21 13.93
N GLU A 99 11.20 15.06 14.99
CA GLU A 99 12.54 14.50 14.96
C GLU A 99 12.58 13.22 15.81
N SER A 100 13.36 12.25 15.38
CA SER A 100 13.65 11.03 16.11
C SER A 100 15.10 10.65 15.96
N LYS A 101 15.55 9.61 16.66
CA LYS A 101 16.92 9.06 16.53
C LYS A 101 17.26 8.60 15.11
N ASP A 102 16.27 8.29 14.28
CA ASP A 102 16.45 7.71 12.94
C ASP A 102 16.25 8.74 11.83
N GLY A 103 15.83 9.98 12.15
CA GLY A 103 15.68 11.02 11.15
C GLY A 103 14.63 12.06 11.46
N ASP A 104 14.28 12.81 10.43
CA ASP A 104 13.36 13.95 10.47
C ASP A 104 11.88 13.50 10.42
N PHE A 105 11.49 12.69 11.43
CA PHE A 105 10.14 12.20 11.65
C PHE A 105 9.98 11.73 13.11
N SER A 106 8.74 11.71 13.61
CA SER A 106 8.45 11.49 15.03
C SER A 106 8.67 10.04 15.49
N ASP A 107 8.78 9.85 16.81
CA ASP A 107 8.74 8.52 17.43
C ASP A 107 7.40 7.81 17.20
N GLN A 108 6.28 8.54 17.07
CA GLN A 108 4.98 7.95 16.72
C GLN A 108 5.02 7.27 15.36
N LEU A 109 5.66 7.89 14.35
CA LEU A 109 5.85 7.23 13.05
C LEU A 109 6.76 5.99 13.18
N ARG A 110 7.81 6.07 13.96
CA ARG A 110 8.70 4.92 14.22
C ARG A 110 7.95 3.76 14.85
N TYR A 111 7.18 4.02 15.90
CA TYR A 111 6.38 2.98 16.56
C TYR A 111 5.29 2.41 15.65
N ALA A 112 4.64 3.24 14.83
CA ALA A 112 3.70 2.76 13.82
C ALA A 112 4.37 1.80 12.83
N ILE A 113 5.59 2.12 12.37
CA ILE A 113 6.39 1.25 11.50
C ILE A 113 6.75 -0.06 12.22
N GLY A 114 7.16 0.01 13.49
CA GLY A 114 7.47 -1.17 14.30
C GLY A 114 6.29 -2.13 14.42
N GLY A 115 5.11 -1.60 14.73
CA GLY A 115 3.88 -2.40 14.81
C GLY A 115 3.46 -3.00 13.49
N LEU A 116 3.53 -2.24 12.40
CA LEU A 116 3.26 -2.75 11.06
C LEU A 116 4.25 -3.84 10.63
N GLY A 117 5.52 -3.67 10.96
CA GLY A 117 6.54 -4.69 10.71
C GLY A 117 6.25 -5.98 11.46
N GLY A 118 5.85 -5.89 12.73
CA GLY A 118 5.47 -7.04 13.58
C GLY A 118 4.20 -7.75 13.07
N ALA A 119 3.19 -6.99 12.66
CA ALA A 119 1.92 -7.53 12.16
C ALA A 119 2.00 -8.01 10.69
N MET A 120 3.10 -7.80 9.98
CA MET A 120 3.12 -7.98 8.53
C MET A 120 2.90 -9.44 8.11
N ALA A 121 3.47 -10.39 8.82
CA ALA A 121 3.33 -11.81 8.49
C ALA A 121 1.87 -12.28 8.63
N GLU A 122 1.20 -11.96 9.74
CA GLU A 122 -0.21 -12.30 9.95
C GLU A 122 -1.14 -11.54 9.00
N SER A 123 -0.77 -10.35 8.56
CA SER A 123 -1.56 -9.53 7.62
C SER A 123 -1.51 -10.05 6.17
N MET A 124 -0.60 -10.97 5.83
CA MET A 124 -0.43 -11.43 4.45
C MET A 124 -1.66 -12.10 3.87
N ALA A 125 -2.50 -12.77 4.68
CA ALA A 125 -3.77 -13.33 4.22
C ALA A 125 -4.75 -12.24 3.73
N VAL A 126 -4.65 -11.02 4.28
CA VAL A 126 -5.41 -9.85 3.87
C VAL A 126 -4.76 -9.13 2.68
N PHE A 127 -3.44 -8.95 2.69
CA PHE A 127 -2.71 -8.21 1.66
C PHE A 127 -2.57 -8.98 0.34
N ALA A 128 -2.59 -10.31 0.42
CA ALA A 128 -2.45 -11.24 -0.70
C ALA A 128 -3.55 -12.33 -0.63
N PRO A 129 -4.84 -11.98 -0.87
CA PRO A 129 -5.98 -12.85 -0.53
C PRO A 129 -6.21 -14.02 -1.51
N ASN A 130 -5.44 -14.12 -2.58
CA ASN A 130 -5.62 -15.11 -3.63
C ASN A 130 -4.32 -15.83 -3.96
N ALA A 131 -4.40 -17.06 -4.48
CA ALA A 131 -3.23 -17.80 -4.95
C ALA A 131 -2.40 -17.01 -6.00
N ASN A 132 -3.06 -16.22 -6.85
CA ASN A 132 -2.39 -15.36 -7.82
C ASN A 132 -1.60 -14.23 -7.14
N SER A 133 -2.06 -13.72 -6.00
CA SER A 133 -1.43 -12.60 -5.28
C SER A 133 0.02 -12.91 -4.92
N TYR A 134 0.32 -14.16 -4.54
CA TYR A 134 1.66 -14.60 -4.14
C TYR A 134 2.66 -14.65 -5.30
N ARG A 135 2.19 -14.74 -6.55
CA ARG A 135 3.07 -14.63 -7.73
C ARG A 135 3.70 -13.26 -7.88
N ARG A 136 3.10 -12.23 -7.25
CA ARG A 136 3.65 -10.88 -7.22
C ARG A 136 4.89 -10.81 -6.31
N HIS A 137 4.95 -11.62 -5.25
CA HIS A 137 6.03 -11.67 -4.26
C HIS A 137 7.20 -12.59 -4.68
N ALA A 138 7.36 -12.89 -5.95
CA ALA A 138 8.50 -13.63 -6.45
C ALA A 138 9.72 -12.72 -6.66
N PRO A 139 10.97 -13.25 -6.61
CA PRO A 139 12.18 -12.49 -6.89
C PRO A 139 12.10 -11.71 -8.20
N GLY A 140 12.66 -10.51 -8.25
CA GLY A 140 12.68 -9.65 -9.45
C GLY A 140 11.40 -8.87 -9.73
N ASN A 141 10.35 -9.00 -8.94
CA ASN A 141 9.08 -8.30 -9.14
C ASN A 141 8.97 -6.92 -8.44
N PHE A 142 10.06 -6.41 -7.87
CA PHE A 142 10.10 -5.14 -7.13
C PHE A 142 9.09 -5.03 -5.98
N VAL A 143 8.71 -6.17 -5.41
CA VAL A 143 7.78 -6.26 -4.29
C VAL A 143 8.54 -6.78 -3.08
N PRO A 144 8.51 -6.08 -1.95
CA PRO A 144 9.22 -6.51 -0.74
C PRO A 144 8.65 -7.83 -0.22
N ALA A 145 9.53 -8.73 0.20
CA ALA A 145 9.20 -9.99 0.85
C ALA A 145 9.70 -10.04 2.31
N SER A 146 10.15 -8.92 2.84
CA SER A 146 10.54 -8.71 4.24
C SER A 146 9.90 -7.42 4.77
N PRO A 147 9.69 -7.27 6.09
CA PRO A 147 9.08 -6.09 6.71
C PRO A 147 10.11 -4.95 6.90
N ASN A 148 10.90 -4.69 5.87
CA ASN A 148 11.87 -3.61 5.83
C ASN A 148 11.20 -2.24 5.66
N TRP A 149 11.90 -1.19 6.07
CA TRP A 149 11.40 0.16 6.00
C TRP A 149 12.53 1.17 5.76
N GLY A 150 12.20 2.32 5.22
CA GLY A 150 13.18 3.39 5.04
C GLY A 150 12.66 4.62 4.32
N PRO A 151 13.42 5.73 4.38
CA PRO A 151 13.07 6.96 3.67
C PRO A 151 13.28 6.76 2.17
N ASN A 152 12.32 7.21 1.40
CA ASN A 152 12.33 7.34 -0.06
C ASN A 152 12.73 6.09 -0.88
N HIS A 153 12.99 4.96 -0.26
CA HIS A 153 13.40 3.70 -0.90
C HIS A 153 12.19 2.92 -1.45
N ARG A 154 12.10 2.70 -2.76
CA ARG A 154 10.95 2.04 -3.39
C ARG A 154 10.93 0.50 -3.25
N GLY A 155 12.01 -0.10 -2.81
CA GLY A 155 12.13 -1.55 -2.59
C GLY A 155 11.69 -2.02 -1.20
N VAL A 156 11.39 -1.10 -0.27
CA VAL A 156 10.98 -1.47 1.10
C VAL A 156 9.47 -1.67 1.21
N ALA A 157 9.05 -2.43 2.22
CA ALA A 157 7.64 -2.69 2.52
C ALA A 157 6.93 -1.44 3.06
N LEU A 158 7.64 -0.67 3.89
CA LEU A 158 7.12 0.52 4.57
C LEU A 158 8.04 1.69 4.23
N ARG A 159 7.58 2.54 3.32
CA ARG A 159 8.35 3.69 2.83
C ARG A 159 7.89 4.97 3.50
N ILE A 160 8.85 5.83 3.84
CA ILE A 160 8.57 7.23 4.20
C ILE A 160 8.89 8.08 2.98
N PRO A 161 7.87 8.56 2.22
CA PRO A 161 8.11 9.42 1.07
C PRO A 161 8.74 10.75 1.49
N LEU A 162 9.63 11.29 0.66
CA LEU A 162 10.18 12.63 0.87
C LEU A 162 9.05 13.67 0.83
N SER A 163 8.94 14.45 1.90
CA SER A 163 7.90 15.47 2.06
C SER A 163 8.25 16.44 3.19
N GLY A 164 7.66 17.64 3.19
CA GLY A 164 7.66 18.51 4.35
C GLY A 164 6.86 17.91 5.54
N PRO A 165 7.00 18.52 6.73
CA PRO A 165 6.35 18.02 7.95
C PRO A 165 4.82 17.88 7.81
N GLU A 166 4.16 18.82 7.16
CA GLU A 166 2.71 18.84 6.95
C GLU A 166 2.20 17.66 6.13
N ASN A 167 3.05 17.11 5.25
CA ASN A 167 2.74 15.99 4.36
C ASN A 167 3.45 14.69 4.79
N ARG A 168 4.01 14.63 6.00
CA ARG A 168 4.69 13.44 6.50
C ARG A 168 3.72 12.28 6.59
N ARG A 169 4.08 11.16 5.97
CA ARG A 169 3.22 9.98 5.83
C ARG A 169 4.02 8.71 5.68
N LEU A 170 3.38 7.62 5.96
CA LEU A 170 3.84 6.26 5.68
C LEU A 170 3.18 5.76 4.39
N GLU A 171 3.92 5.08 3.54
CA GLU A 171 3.42 4.32 2.39
C GLU A 171 3.62 2.83 2.65
N HIS A 172 2.50 2.10 2.80
CA HIS A 172 2.48 0.64 2.85
C HIS A 172 2.41 0.09 1.42
N ARG A 173 3.34 -0.83 1.05
CA ARG A 173 3.57 -1.24 -0.35
C ARG A 173 3.34 -2.72 -0.63
N VAL A 174 2.93 -3.51 0.38
CA VAL A 174 2.87 -4.98 0.27
C VAL A 174 1.58 -5.46 -0.40
N ALA A 175 0.44 -4.82 -0.13
CA ALA A 175 -0.86 -5.27 -0.63
C ALA A 175 -0.96 -5.30 -2.15
N GLY A 176 -1.62 -6.33 -2.69
CA GLY A 176 -1.93 -6.45 -4.11
C GLY A 176 -3.15 -5.61 -4.52
N ALA A 177 -3.24 -5.24 -5.79
CA ALA A 177 -4.39 -4.51 -6.32
C ALA A 177 -5.71 -5.31 -6.24
N ASP A 178 -5.65 -6.62 -6.05
CA ASP A 178 -6.78 -7.53 -5.86
C ASP A 178 -7.27 -7.59 -4.41
N ALA A 179 -6.52 -7.04 -3.45
CA ALA A 179 -6.92 -7.01 -2.06
C ALA A 179 -8.15 -6.13 -1.82
N ASN A 180 -8.92 -6.50 -0.79
CA ASN A 180 -10.06 -5.72 -0.33
C ASN A 180 -9.57 -4.46 0.43
N PRO A 181 -9.84 -3.24 -0.05
CA PRO A 181 -9.29 -2.03 0.54
C PRO A 181 -9.73 -1.82 2.01
N TYR A 182 -10.93 -2.23 2.39
CA TYR A 182 -11.40 -2.09 3.78
C TYR A 182 -10.59 -2.97 4.73
N LEU A 183 -10.32 -4.22 4.34
CA LEU A 183 -9.51 -5.13 5.14
C LEU A 183 -8.04 -4.68 5.19
N VAL A 184 -7.50 -4.19 4.06
CA VAL A 184 -6.13 -3.64 4.02
C VAL A 184 -6.00 -2.45 4.97
N VAL A 185 -6.93 -1.50 4.92
CA VAL A 185 -6.92 -0.33 5.81
C VAL A 185 -7.08 -0.76 7.27
N ALA A 186 -7.99 -1.70 7.56
CA ALA A 186 -8.18 -2.21 8.92
C ALA A 186 -6.91 -2.85 9.49
N ALA A 187 -6.24 -3.71 8.71
CA ALA A 187 -4.99 -4.36 9.12
C ALA A 187 -3.85 -3.34 9.33
N VAL A 188 -3.73 -2.36 8.43
CA VAL A 188 -2.72 -1.29 8.57
C VAL A 188 -2.99 -0.44 9.81
N VAL A 189 -4.23 -0.03 10.05
CA VAL A 189 -4.59 0.76 11.24
C VAL A 189 -4.38 -0.04 12.52
N ALA A 190 -4.74 -1.33 12.55
CA ALA A 190 -4.50 -2.20 13.71
C ALA A 190 -3.01 -2.34 14.03
N GLY A 191 -2.17 -2.62 13.03
CA GLY A 191 -0.72 -2.71 13.20
C GLY A 191 -0.11 -1.40 13.69
N MET A 192 -0.50 -0.26 13.11
CA MET A 192 -0.05 1.06 13.56
C MET A 192 -0.48 1.36 15.01
N HIS A 193 -1.75 1.10 15.34
CA HIS A 193 -2.28 1.30 16.68
C HIS A 193 -1.52 0.44 17.71
N HIS A 194 -1.32 -0.85 17.40
CA HIS A 194 -0.52 -1.73 18.25
C HIS A 194 0.87 -1.15 18.48
N GLY A 195 1.57 -0.78 17.41
CA GLY A 195 2.94 -0.25 17.50
C GLY A 195 3.04 1.01 18.33
N ILE A 196 2.14 1.98 18.14
CA ILE A 196 2.11 3.23 18.90
C ILE A 196 1.78 2.96 20.37
N SER A 197 0.79 2.11 20.65
CA SER A 197 0.31 1.82 22.01
C SER A 197 1.36 1.07 22.85
N THR A 198 2.10 0.16 22.23
CA THR A 198 3.15 -0.64 22.87
C THR A 198 4.56 -0.05 22.75
N ARG A 199 4.70 1.07 22.01
CA ARG A 199 5.99 1.67 21.65
C ARG A 199 6.92 0.67 20.97
N CYS A 200 6.38 -0.06 19.99
CA CYS A 200 7.10 -1.09 19.27
C CYS A 200 8.24 -0.49 18.43
N GLU A 201 9.48 -0.83 18.75
CA GLU A 201 10.63 -0.35 17.99
C GLU A 201 10.71 -1.08 16.64
N PRO A 202 10.89 -0.34 15.52
CA PRO A 202 11.14 -0.98 14.24
C PRO A 202 12.51 -1.61 14.17
N ARG A 203 12.70 -2.52 13.23
CA ARG A 203 14.05 -3.00 12.85
C ARG A 203 14.93 -1.85 12.35
N ALA A 204 16.21 -2.14 12.09
CA ALA A 204 17.13 -1.16 11.52
C ALA A 204 16.57 -0.58 10.20
N MET A 205 16.70 0.74 10.05
CA MET A 205 16.26 1.47 8.86
C MET A 205 17.11 1.10 7.65
N THR A 206 16.45 0.86 6.53
CA THR A 206 17.11 0.68 5.23
C THR A 206 17.48 2.05 4.64
N PRO A 207 18.75 2.32 4.35
CA PRO A 207 19.15 3.58 3.70
C PRO A 207 18.51 3.75 2.33
N GLU A 208 18.27 5.00 1.91
CA GLU A 208 17.57 5.34 0.66
C GLU A 208 18.16 4.67 -0.59
N ARG A 209 19.49 4.48 -0.63
CA ARG A 209 20.21 3.92 -1.79
C ARG A 209 20.79 2.54 -1.53
N ALA A 210 20.33 1.85 -0.49
CA ALA A 210 20.79 0.50 -0.23
C ALA A 210 20.37 -0.46 -1.35
N GLU A 211 21.25 -1.34 -1.74
CA GLU A 211 20.88 -2.54 -2.50
C GLU A 211 20.18 -3.49 -1.52
N LEU A 212 19.04 -4.03 -1.93
CA LEU A 212 18.28 -4.98 -1.13
C LEU A 212 18.41 -6.37 -1.74
N ASP A 213 18.94 -7.28 -0.94
CA ASP A 213 18.81 -8.70 -1.24
C ASP A 213 17.34 -9.14 -1.09
N TYR A 214 16.94 -10.09 -1.93
CA TYR A 214 15.60 -10.65 -1.83
C TYR A 214 15.56 -11.66 -0.68
N GLU A 215 15.24 -11.16 0.50
CA GLU A 215 15.04 -11.99 1.69
C GLU A 215 13.55 -12.23 1.92
N VAL A 216 13.18 -13.50 2.16
CA VAL A 216 11.80 -13.93 2.42
C VAL A 216 11.60 -14.07 3.93
N GLU A 217 10.96 -13.08 4.53
CA GLU A 217 10.64 -13.06 5.96
C GLU A 217 9.12 -13.03 6.21
N ILE A 218 8.33 -12.77 5.17
CA ILE A 218 6.87 -12.82 5.24
C ILE A 218 6.36 -14.00 4.42
N PRO A 219 5.17 -14.55 4.72
CA PRO A 219 4.59 -15.64 3.94
C PRO A 219 4.45 -15.26 2.46
N VAL A 220 5.11 -16.03 1.58
CA VAL A 220 5.00 -15.88 0.11
C VAL A 220 4.19 -17.01 -0.53
N ARG A 221 3.42 -17.73 0.28
CA ARG A 221 2.50 -18.79 -0.14
C ARG A 221 1.22 -18.70 0.68
N TRP A 222 0.09 -18.91 0.02
CA TRP A 222 -1.22 -18.76 0.63
C TRP A 222 -1.44 -19.63 1.89
N PRO A 223 -1.14 -20.94 1.92
CA PRO A 223 -1.30 -21.72 3.15
C PRO A 223 -0.51 -21.13 4.32
N HIS A 224 0.75 -20.76 4.12
CA HIS A 224 1.59 -20.19 5.17
C HIS A 224 1.06 -18.83 5.67
N ALA A 225 0.38 -18.07 4.81
CA ALA A 225 -0.23 -16.81 5.21
C ALA A 225 -1.50 -17.05 6.07
N LEU A 226 -2.25 -18.10 5.79
CA LEU A 226 -3.39 -18.50 6.61
C LEU A 226 -2.90 -19.01 7.99
N ASP A 227 -1.84 -19.83 8.01
CA ASP A 227 -1.23 -20.29 9.27
C ASP A 227 -0.72 -19.10 10.10
N ALA A 228 -0.08 -18.12 9.47
CA ALA A 228 0.41 -16.92 10.13
C ALA A 228 -0.74 -16.03 10.64
N PHE A 229 -1.85 -15.95 9.92
CA PHE A 229 -3.04 -15.22 10.35
C PHE A 229 -3.72 -15.90 11.55
N ASP A 230 -3.86 -17.22 11.53
CA ASP A 230 -4.46 -18.00 12.63
C ASP A 230 -3.61 -17.93 13.91
N ALA A 231 -2.29 -17.87 13.76
CA ALA A 231 -1.35 -17.70 14.88
C ALA A 231 -1.14 -16.23 15.29
N GLY A 232 -1.74 -15.27 14.57
CA GLY A 232 -1.61 -13.84 14.81
C GLY A 232 -2.19 -13.41 16.16
N SER A 233 -1.76 -12.22 16.61
CA SER A 233 -2.19 -11.68 17.90
C SER A 233 -2.47 -10.16 17.86
N ILE A 234 -2.31 -9.55 16.70
CA ILE A 234 -2.47 -8.10 16.51
C ILE A 234 -3.75 -7.80 15.70
N LEU A 235 -4.14 -8.68 14.76
CA LEU A 235 -5.34 -8.53 13.93
C LEU A 235 -6.57 -9.22 14.52
#